data_983f8b7dbaee38726915d180e761f75a
#
_entry.id   983f8b7dbaee38726915d180e761f75a
#
_cell.length_a   1.000
_cell.length_b   1.000
_cell.length_c   1.000
_cell.angle_alpha   90.00
_cell.angle_beta   90.00
_cell.angle_gamma   90.00
#
_symmetry.space_group_name_H-M   'P 1'
#
loop_
_entity.id
_entity.type
_entity.pdbx_description
1 polymer ?
#
loop_
_entity_poly.entity_id
_entity_poly.type
_entity_poly.pdbx_seq_one_letter_code
_entity_poly.pdbx_strand_id
1 'polypeptide(L)'
;MSIAELAKHIGMDAREVKRMADKGVLPGMRVGGEWRFNRARMLDWLQHAMHSLDETHIHNLERAMSAGSDDAIFHNLLAPEAVDMHLPAKSKASVLHELVRLADRTGLVYDAHAIVDALQQREALYSTGLPNGFAFPHPRTPLPYATAEPLLCLGRIDAGVPFGAPDGGLTHLFVLVCCHDERGHLQALARLALMSTRIFRPSFARSTMPPTR
;
A
#
# COMPACT_ATOMS: atom_id res chain seq x y z
N MET A 1 -5.00 -10.73 -19.22
CA MET A 1 -3.54 -10.67 -19.51
C MET A 1 -3.00 -12.09 -19.63
N SER A 2 -2.05 -12.32 -20.54
CA SER A 2 -1.21 -13.52 -20.63
C SER A 2 -0.10 -13.49 -19.56
N ILE A 3 0.69 -14.58 -19.45
CA ILE A 3 1.88 -14.61 -18.58
C ILE A 3 2.86 -13.49 -18.95
N ALA A 4 3.16 -13.30 -20.25
CA ALA A 4 4.13 -12.30 -20.69
C ALA A 4 3.66 -10.86 -20.40
N GLU A 5 2.37 -10.57 -20.61
CA GLU A 5 1.78 -9.28 -20.29
C GLU A 5 1.80 -9.01 -18.79
N LEU A 6 1.46 -10.01 -17.98
CA LEU A 6 1.51 -9.88 -16.52
C LEU A 6 2.95 -9.67 -16.03
N ALA A 7 3.90 -10.48 -16.51
CA ALA A 7 5.32 -10.37 -16.18
C ALA A 7 5.85 -8.95 -16.42
N LYS A 8 5.55 -8.39 -17.60
CA LYS A 8 5.89 -7.00 -17.95
C LYS A 8 5.18 -6.00 -17.01
N HIS A 9 3.92 -6.25 -16.70
CA HIS A 9 3.10 -5.34 -15.87
C HIS A 9 3.62 -5.24 -14.43
N ILE A 10 4.05 -6.37 -13.84
CA ILE A 10 4.51 -6.41 -12.44
C ILE A 10 6.04 -6.42 -12.28
N GLY A 11 6.81 -6.32 -13.38
CA GLY A 11 8.26 -6.31 -13.34
C GLY A 11 8.91 -7.63 -12.93
N MET A 12 8.23 -8.77 -13.14
CA MET A 12 8.73 -10.10 -12.79
C MET A 12 9.15 -10.91 -14.03
N ASP A 13 10.01 -11.93 -13.83
CA ASP A 13 10.33 -12.87 -14.91
C ASP A 13 9.12 -13.73 -15.28
N ALA A 14 8.91 -13.98 -16.59
CA ALA A 14 7.76 -14.74 -17.08
C ALA A 14 7.75 -16.21 -16.60
N ARG A 15 8.92 -16.81 -16.37
CA ARG A 15 9.03 -18.19 -15.82
C ARG A 15 8.58 -18.20 -14.36
N GLU A 16 8.91 -17.14 -13.62
CA GLU A 16 8.50 -17.00 -12.23
C GLU A 16 6.99 -16.78 -12.12
N VAL A 17 6.41 -15.88 -12.93
CA VAL A 17 4.96 -15.70 -13.04
C VAL A 17 4.27 -17.03 -13.34
N LYS A 18 4.80 -17.80 -14.30
CA LYS A 18 4.27 -19.15 -14.61
C LYS A 18 4.34 -20.08 -13.41
N ARG A 19 5.49 -20.12 -12.71
CA ARG A 19 5.67 -20.96 -11.51
C ARG A 19 4.69 -20.60 -10.40
N MET A 20 4.46 -19.32 -10.16
CA MET A 20 3.49 -18.84 -9.16
C MET A 20 2.05 -19.17 -9.55
N ALA A 21 1.71 -19.06 -10.84
CA ALA A 21 0.41 -19.45 -11.35
C ALA A 21 0.17 -20.96 -11.24
N ASP A 22 1.16 -21.78 -11.60
CA ASP A 22 1.08 -23.25 -11.50
C ASP A 22 0.95 -23.72 -10.03
N LYS A 23 1.47 -22.94 -9.07
CA LYS A 23 1.31 -23.16 -7.62
C LYS A 23 0.01 -22.58 -7.03
N GLY A 24 -0.82 -21.93 -7.84
CA GLY A 24 -2.06 -21.29 -7.36
C GLY A 24 -1.85 -20.03 -6.49
N VAL A 25 -0.65 -19.45 -6.50
CA VAL A 25 -0.33 -18.21 -5.75
C VAL A 25 -0.95 -17.00 -6.43
N LEU A 26 -0.97 -16.96 -7.77
CA LEU A 26 -1.56 -15.89 -8.55
C LEU A 26 -3.02 -16.21 -8.91
N PRO A 27 -3.94 -15.22 -8.86
CA PRO A 27 -5.36 -15.42 -9.20
C PRO A 27 -5.57 -15.47 -10.72
N GLY A 28 -5.09 -16.55 -11.35
CA GLY A 28 -5.24 -16.84 -12.75
C GLY A 28 -6.21 -17.97 -13.04
N MET A 29 -6.59 -18.12 -14.30
CA MET A 29 -7.36 -19.27 -14.81
C MET A 29 -6.75 -19.78 -16.12
N ARG A 30 -6.96 -21.07 -16.42
CA ARG A 30 -6.56 -21.63 -17.71
C ARG A 30 -7.71 -21.54 -18.70
N VAL A 31 -7.43 -20.94 -19.86
CA VAL A 31 -8.38 -20.81 -20.98
C VAL A 31 -7.69 -21.36 -22.22
N GLY A 32 -8.21 -22.41 -22.79
CA GLY A 32 -7.57 -23.09 -23.95
C GLY A 32 -6.18 -23.65 -23.65
N GLY A 33 -5.93 -24.08 -22.40
CA GLY A 33 -4.61 -24.57 -21.95
C GLY A 33 -3.62 -23.47 -21.55
N GLU A 34 -3.89 -22.22 -21.82
CA GLU A 34 -3.04 -21.08 -21.50
C GLU A 34 -3.51 -20.32 -20.24
N TRP A 35 -2.56 -19.80 -19.46
CA TRP A 35 -2.86 -18.94 -18.33
C TRP A 35 -3.43 -17.59 -18.78
N ARG A 36 -4.52 -17.17 -18.13
CA ARG A 36 -5.14 -15.85 -18.30
C ARG A 36 -5.37 -15.21 -16.91
N PHE A 37 -5.05 -13.94 -16.81
CA PHE A 37 -5.17 -13.16 -15.58
C PHE A 37 -6.15 -11.99 -15.78
N ASN A 38 -7.09 -11.86 -14.86
CA ASN A 38 -7.98 -10.71 -14.81
C ASN A 38 -7.26 -9.54 -14.13
N ARG A 39 -7.29 -8.36 -14.75
CA ARG A 39 -6.55 -7.18 -14.29
C ARG A 39 -7.00 -6.74 -12.89
N ALA A 40 -8.31 -6.64 -12.64
CA ALA A 40 -8.83 -6.23 -11.35
C ALA A 40 -8.47 -7.21 -10.21
N ARG A 41 -8.54 -8.53 -10.48
CA ARG A 41 -8.10 -9.55 -9.50
C ARG A 41 -6.59 -9.49 -9.23
N MET A 42 -5.80 -9.15 -10.25
CA MET A 42 -4.37 -8.98 -10.07
C MET A 42 -4.05 -7.73 -9.25
N LEU A 43 -4.78 -6.63 -9.46
CA LEU A 43 -4.65 -5.42 -8.64
C LEU A 43 -4.96 -5.73 -7.17
N ASP A 44 -6.06 -6.39 -6.88
CA ASP A 44 -6.42 -6.82 -5.52
C ASP A 44 -5.33 -7.70 -4.89
N TRP A 45 -4.84 -8.68 -5.66
CA TRP A 45 -3.78 -9.56 -5.19
C TRP A 45 -2.49 -8.80 -4.88
N LEU A 46 -2.05 -7.89 -5.75
CA LEU A 46 -0.87 -7.06 -5.53
C LEU A 46 -0.99 -6.21 -4.28
N GLN A 47 -2.12 -5.53 -4.09
CA GLN A 47 -2.38 -4.72 -2.89
C GLN A 47 -2.33 -5.57 -1.60
N HIS A 48 -2.84 -6.80 -1.66
CA HIS A 48 -2.82 -7.72 -0.53
C HIS A 48 -1.43 -8.33 -0.29
N ALA A 49 -0.74 -8.73 -1.36
CA ALA A 49 0.55 -9.39 -1.28
C ALA A 49 1.72 -8.44 -1.02
N MET A 50 1.54 -7.12 -1.21
CA MET A 50 2.61 -6.13 -1.18
C MET A 50 3.52 -6.24 0.05
N HIS A 51 2.93 -6.46 1.22
CA HIS A 51 3.67 -6.57 2.48
C HIS A 51 4.32 -7.95 2.72
N SER A 52 3.96 -8.96 1.93
CA SER A 52 4.50 -10.33 2.00
C SER A 52 5.48 -10.65 0.87
N LEU A 53 5.57 -9.78 -0.14
CA LEU A 53 6.58 -9.87 -1.18
C LEU A 53 7.95 -9.51 -0.61
N ASP A 54 8.99 -10.16 -1.10
CA ASP A 54 10.36 -9.76 -0.75
C ASP A 54 10.73 -8.40 -1.38
N GLU A 55 11.76 -7.78 -0.80
CA GLU A 55 12.19 -6.43 -1.19
C GLU A 55 12.56 -6.35 -2.68
N THR A 56 13.09 -7.43 -3.26
CA THR A 56 13.44 -7.49 -4.69
C THR A 56 12.21 -7.41 -5.59
N HIS A 57 11.16 -8.16 -5.25
CA HIS A 57 9.90 -8.12 -6.00
C HIS A 57 9.21 -6.76 -5.90
N ILE A 58 9.22 -6.15 -4.70
CA ILE A 58 8.65 -4.80 -4.50
C ILE A 58 9.44 -3.76 -5.29
N HIS A 59 10.77 -3.83 -5.31
CA HIS A 59 11.61 -2.96 -6.13
C HIS A 59 11.35 -3.11 -7.63
N ASN A 60 11.21 -4.34 -8.11
CA ASN A 60 10.91 -4.61 -9.52
C ASN A 60 9.53 -4.07 -9.90
N LEU A 61 8.52 -4.26 -9.03
CA LEU A 61 7.19 -3.70 -9.23
C LEU A 61 7.24 -2.16 -9.27
N GLU A 62 7.91 -1.54 -8.30
CA GLU A 62 8.08 -0.08 -8.24
C GLU A 62 8.72 0.44 -9.53
N ARG A 63 9.81 -0.18 -9.97
CA ARG A 63 10.50 0.18 -11.23
C ARG A 63 9.60 0.02 -12.45
N ALA A 64 8.83 -1.07 -12.53
CA ALA A 64 7.90 -1.29 -13.64
C ALA A 64 6.79 -0.23 -13.66
N MET A 65 6.34 0.23 -12.48
CA MET A 65 5.35 1.30 -12.36
C MET A 65 5.96 2.68 -12.59
N SER A 66 7.23 2.91 -12.25
CA SER A 66 7.93 4.19 -12.43
C SER A 66 8.39 4.46 -13.86
N ALA A 67 8.47 3.44 -14.72
CA ALA A 67 8.98 3.60 -16.08
C ALA A 67 8.18 4.67 -16.87
N GLY A 68 8.76 5.88 -17.02
CA GLY A 68 8.16 7.03 -17.72
C GLY A 68 7.41 8.02 -16.81
N SER A 69 7.47 7.89 -15.49
CA SER A 69 7.02 8.91 -14.54
C SER A 69 8.21 9.53 -13.82
N ASP A 70 8.16 10.85 -13.64
CA ASP A 70 9.21 11.59 -12.93
C ASP A 70 9.18 11.23 -11.43
N ASP A 71 10.32 10.96 -10.82
CA ASP A 71 10.44 10.72 -9.36
C ASP A 71 9.93 11.91 -8.53
N ALA A 72 9.94 13.10 -9.13
CA ALA A 72 9.41 14.32 -8.54
C ALA A 72 7.92 14.23 -8.16
N ILE A 73 7.15 13.37 -8.82
CA ILE A 73 5.69 13.26 -8.57
C ILE A 73 5.43 12.79 -7.13
N PHE A 74 6.20 11.83 -6.61
CA PHE A 74 5.94 11.29 -5.26
C PHE A 74 6.20 12.32 -4.14
N HIS A 75 7.20 13.20 -4.30
CA HIS A 75 7.51 14.26 -3.32
C HIS A 75 6.40 15.31 -3.25
N ASN A 76 5.68 15.54 -4.34
CA ASN A 76 4.59 16.52 -4.39
C ASN A 76 3.26 15.97 -3.86
N LEU A 77 3.16 14.66 -3.62
CA LEU A 77 1.92 14.03 -3.14
C LEU A 77 1.64 14.29 -1.65
N LEU A 78 2.64 14.68 -0.87
CA LEU A 78 2.51 14.94 0.57
C LEU A 78 2.72 16.43 0.86
N ALA A 79 1.65 17.18 0.89
CA ALA A 79 1.68 18.59 1.29
C ALA A 79 1.86 18.72 2.81
N PRO A 80 2.47 19.81 3.32
CA PRO A 80 2.62 20.04 4.76
C PRO A 80 1.28 20.02 5.51
N GLU A 81 0.20 20.51 4.91
CA GLU A 81 -1.16 20.53 5.44
C GLU A 81 -1.76 19.13 5.59
N ALA A 82 -1.23 18.16 4.84
CA ALA A 82 -1.61 16.74 4.86
C ALA A 82 -0.85 15.92 5.91
N VAL A 83 -0.16 16.58 6.86
CA VAL A 83 0.59 15.92 7.93
C VAL A 83 0.02 16.30 9.29
N ASP A 84 -0.32 15.29 10.11
CA ASP A 84 -0.75 15.49 11.50
C ASP A 84 -0.06 14.46 12.41
N MET A 85 0.84 14.93 13.27
CA MET A 85 1.63 14.09 14.18
C MET A 85 0.88 13.73 15.47
N HIS A 86 -0.37 14.21 15.65
CA HIS A 86 -1.22 13.97 16.82
C HIS A 86 -2.68 13.75 16.39
N LEU A 87 -2.89 12.85 15.42
CA LEU A 87 -4.21 12.57 14.87
C LEU A 87 -5.17 12.09 15.98
N PRO A 88 -6.34 12.75 16.19
CA PRO A 88 -7.21 12.50 17.33
C PRO A 88 -8.17 11.31 17.07
N ALA A 89 -7.63 10.12 16.82
CA ALA A 89 -8.42 8.92 16.54
C ALA A 89 -8.15 7.81 17.58
N LYS A 90 -9.17 7.00 17.87
CA LYS A 90 -9.12 5.92 18.88
C LYS A 90 -9.63 4.58 18.37
N SER A 91 -10.14 4.51 17.16
CA SER A 91 -10.69 3.31 16.54
C SER A 91 -10.39 3.29 15.06
N LYS A 92 -10.46 2.12 14.42
CA LYS A 92 -10.28 1.97 12.97
C LYS A 92 -11.17 2.95 12.20
N ALA A 93 -12.46 3.03 12.53
CA ALA A 93 -13.39 3.93 11.85
C ALA A 93 -12.99 5.40 12.02
N SER A 94 -12.65 5.83 13.24
CA SER A 94 -12.23 7.23 13.47
C SER A 94 -10.92 7.56 12.78
N VAL A 95 -9.98 6.61 12.63
CA VAL A 95 -8.75 6.82 11.84
C VAL A 95 -9.07 7.16 10.39
N LEU A 96 -9.95 6.39 9.74
CA LEU A 96 -10.31 6.62 8.34
C LEU A 96 -10.95 8.01 8.15
N HIS A 97 -11.88 8.38 9.05
CA HIS A 97 -12.51 9.70 9.03
C HIS A 97 -11.50 10.84 9.23
N GLU A 98 -10.61 10.72 10.23
CA GLU A 98 -9.62 11.76 10.53
C GLU A 98 -8.58 11.91 9.41
N LEU A 99 -8.17 10.82 8.75
CA LEU A 99 -7.29 10.88 7.59
C LEU A 99 -7.94 11.61 6.41
N VAL A 100 -9.23 11.37 6.15
CA VAL A 100 -9.95 12.08 5.09
C VAL A 100 -10.16 13.55 5.46
N ARG A 101 -10.44 13.86 6.73
CA ARG A 101 -10.50 15.23 7.22
C ARG A 101 -9.14 15.96 7.11
N LEU A 102 -8.05 15.22 7.32
CA LEU A 102 -6.70 15.73 7.11
C LEU A 102 -6.45 16.01 5.61
N ALA A 103 -6.88 15.11 4.72
CA ALA A 103 -6.83 15.32 3.27
C ALA A 103 -7.61 16.56 2.84
N ASP A 104 -8.78 16.79 3.43
CA ASP A 104 -9.64 17.94 3.10
C ASP A 104 -8.98 19.30 3.42
N ARG A 105 -8.05 19.36 4.39
CA ARG A 105 -7.26 20.58 4.69
C ARG A 105 -6.39 21.05 3.53
N THR A 106 -6.06 20.16 2.59
CA THR A 106 -5.28 20.51 1.39
C THR A 106 -6.08 21.32 0.37
N GLY A 107 -7.42 21.35 0.47
CA GLY A 107 -8.31 21.91 -0.54
C GLY A 107 -8.40 21.11 -1.83
N LEU A 108 -7.81 19.90 -1.87
CA LEU A 108 -7.80 19.03 -3.06
C LEU A 108 -8.96 18.01 -3.06
N VAL A 109 -9.72 17.88 -1.98
CA VAL A 109 -10.79 16.90 -1.85
C VAL A 109 -12.09 17.48 -2.40
N TYR A 110 -12.72 16.78 -3.35
CA TYR A 110 -14.03 17.11 -3.91
C TYR A 110 -15.16 16.32 -3.27
N ASP A 111 -14.90 15.03 -2.91
CA ASP A 111 -15.89 14.15 -2.33
C ASP A 111 -15.28 13.33 -1.17
N ALA A 112 -15.25 13.94 0.01
CA ALA A 112 -14.75 13.30 1.23
C ALA A 112 -15.57 12.06 1.62
N HIS A 113 -16.89 12.06 1.35
CA HIS A 113 -17.77 10.94 1.69
C HIS A 113 -17.45 9.72 0.83
N ALA A 114 -17.28 9.89 -0.49
CA ALA A 114 -16.88 8.81 -1.37
C ALA A 114 -15.53 8.20 -0.98
N ILE A 115 -14.58 9.02 -0.53
CA ILE A 115 -13.27 8.51 -0.05
C ILE A 115 -13.46 7.68 1.23
N VAL A 116 -14.19 8.18 2.23
CA VAL A 116 -14.45 7.44 3.48
C VAL A 116 -15.12 6.10 3.20
N ASP A 117 -16.18 6.09 2.39
CA ASP A 117 -16.90 4.86 2.03
C ASP A 117 -15.99 3.85 1.34
N ALA A 118 -15.18 4.29 0.38
CA ALA A 118 -14.24 3.42 -0.33
C ALA A 118 -13.17 2.84 0.60
N LEU A 119 -12.65 3.64 1.56
CA LEU A 119 -11.71 3.18 2.56
C LEU A 119 -12.33 2.15 3.50
N GLN A 120 -13.56 2.39 3.97
CA GLN A 120 -14.29 1.45 4.84
C GLN A 120 -14.55 0.12 4.13
N GLN A 121 -15.03 0.17 2.88
CA GLN A 121 -15.24 -1.01 2.05
C GLN A 121 -13.93 -1.79 1.83
N ARG A 122 -12.81 -1.10 1.61
CA ARG A 122 -11.49 -1.72 1.44
C ARG A 122 -11.00 -2.39 2.73
N GLU A 123 -11.12 -1.71 3.87
CA GLU A 123 -10.72 -2.22 5.18
C GLU A 123 -11.62 -3.36 5.69
N ALA A 124 -12.87 -3.44 5.24
CA ALA A 124 -13.78 -4.54 5.56
C ALA A 124 -13.36 -5.87 4.90
N LEU A 125 -12.62 -5.83 3.79
CA LEU A 125 -12.12 -7.04 3.14
C LEU A 125 -10.95 -7.66 3.93
N TYR A 126 -9.94 -6.87 4.23
CA TYR A 126 -8.78 -7.18 5.08
C TYR A 126 -8.04 -5.89 5.43
N SER A 127 -7.40 -5.89 6.58
CA SER A 127 -6.72 -4.69 7.08
C SER A 127 -5.52 -4.29 6.21
N THR A 128 -5.31 -2.99 6.10
CA THR A 128 -4.08 -2.40 5.52
C THR A 128 -3.00 -2.17 6.58
N GLY A 129 -3.23 -2.60 7.83
CA GLY A 129 -2.25 -2.57 8.91
C GLY A 129 -1.11 -3.56 8.69
N LEU A 130 0.11 -3.15 9.01
CA LEU A 130 1.34 -3.93 8.89
C LEU A 130 1.88 -4.30 10.29
N PRO A 131 2.67 -5.41 10.40
CA PRO A 131 3.23 -5.85 11.69
C PRO A 131 4.18 -4.84 12.36
N ASN A 132 4.64 -3.85 11.64
CA ASN A 132 5.61 -2.85 12.12
C ASN A 132 4.98 -1.54 12.61
N GLY A 133 3.67 -1.52 12.90
CA GLY A 133 2.97 -0.36 13.42
C GLY A 133 2.60 0.69 12.36
N PHE A 134 2.70 0.36 11.07
CA PHE A 134 2.24 1.17 9.95
C PHE A 134 0.90 0.68 9.42
N ALA A 135 0.16 1.56 8.77
CA ALA A 135 -0.94 1.19 7.87
C ALA A 135 -0.96 2.12 6.67
N PHE A 136 -1.39 1.57 5.53
CA PHE A 136 -1.55 2.33 4.30
C PHE A 136 -3.01 2.27 3.83
N PRO A 137 -3.94 2.98 4.50
CA PRO A 137 -5.34 3.06 4.06
C PRO A 137 -5.43 3.62 2.64
N HIS A 138 -6.16 2.94 1.76
CA HIS A 138 -6.34 3.33 0.37
C HIS A 138 -7.66 2.78 -0.18
N PRO A 139 -8.33 3.42 -1.14
CA PRO A 139 -9.44 2.85 -1.87
C PRO A 139 -9.01 1.60 -2.66
N ARG A 140 -9.88 0.60 -2.78
CA ARG A 140 -9.61 -0.61 -3.58
C ARG A 140 -9.33 -0.30 -5.05
N THR A 141 -10.03 0.68 -5.59
CA THR A 141 -9.83 1.22 -6.94
C THR A 141 -9.61 2.71 -6.86
N PRO A 142 -8.76 3.29 -7.72
CA PRO A 142 -8.57 4.73 -7.78
C PRO A 142 -9.88 5.51 -7.92
N LEU A 143 -9.96 6.69 -7.29
CA LEU A 143 -11.12 7.57 -7.28
C LEU A 143 -10.77 8.90 -7.97
N PRO A 144 -10.64 8.94 -9.32
CA PRO A 144 -10.14 10.12 -10.02
C PRO A 144 -11.05 11.35 -9.91
N TYR A 145 -12.30 11.16 -9.46
CA TYR A 145 -13.27 12.26 -9.31
C TYR A 145 -13.39 12.76 -7.87
N ALA A 146 -12.79 12.08 -6.91
CA ALA A 146 -12.91 12.44 -5.50
C ALA A 146 -11.87 13.46 -5.04
N THR A 147 -10.79 13.63 -5.81
CA THR A 147 -9.72 14.60 -5.52
C THR A 147 -9.28 15.34 -6.78
N ALA A 148 -8.79 16.58 -6.65
CA ALA A 148 -8.27 17.39 -7.76
C ALA A 148 -7.00 16.76 -8.35
N GLU A 149 -6.13 16.25 -7.47
CA GLU A 149 -4.85 15.64 -7.81
C GLU A 149 -4.63 14.40 -6.90
N PRO A 150 -3.74 13.46 -7.28
CA PRO A 150 -3.28 12.42 -6.37
C PRO A 150 -2.66 13.03 -5.12
N LEU A 151 -2.93 12.45 -3.95
CA LEU A 151 -2.40 12.95 -2.68
C LEU A 151 -2.08 11.82 -1.70
N LEU A 152 -1.16 12.12 -0.78
CA LEU A 152 -0.87 11.33 0.41
C LEU A 152 -1.19 12.16 1.67
N CYS A 153 -1.68 11.50 2.73
CA CYS A 153 -1.79 12.13 4.03
C CYS A 153 -1.10 11.27 5.09
N LEU A 154 -0.32 11.90 5.95
CA LEU A 154 0.40 11.24 7.03
C LEU A 154 -0.23 11.60 8.38
N GLY A 155 -0.76 10.61 9.08
CA GLY A 155 -1.29 10.76 10.42
C GLY A 155 -0.54 9.88 11.43
N ARG A 156 -0.17 10.44 12.60
CA ARG A 156 0.40 9.69 13.70
C ARG A 156 -0.52 9.71 14.91
N ILE A 157 -0.62 8.55 15.59
CA ILE A 157 -1.40 8.39 16.82
C ILE A 157 -0.47 7.85 17.90
N ASP A 158 -0.18 8.65 18.94
CA ASP A 158 0.80 8.31 19.98
C ASP A 158 0.43 7.04 20.73
N ALA A 159 -0.84 6.88 21.12
CA ALA A 159 -1.33 5.70 21.82
C ALA A 159 -1.41 4.44 20.93
N GLY A 160 -1.41 4.61 19.60
CA GLY A 160 -1.70 3.55 18.65
C GLY A 160 -3.17 3.12 18.66
N VAL A 161 -3.57 2.41 17.61
CA VAL A 161 -4.93 1.88 17.44
C VAL A 161 -4.86 0.41 17.02
N PRO A 162 -5.73 -0.48 17.53
CA PRO A 162 -5.86 -1.85 17.02
C PRO A 162 -6.50 -1.81 15.63
N PHE A 163 -5.68 -1.59 14.61
CA PHE A 163 -6.14 -1.40 13.24
C PHE A 163 -6.32 -2.71 12.46
N GLY A 164 -5.81 -3.83 13.01
CA GLY A 164 -5.91 -5.18 12.45
C GLY A 164 -4.64 -5.63 11.75
N ALA A 165 -3.49 -5.20 12.26
CA ALA A 165 -2.20 -5.74 11.85
C ALA A 165 -2.14 -7.26 12.08
N PRO A 166 -1.49 -8.06 11.19
CA PRO A 166 -1.48 -9.52 11.27
C PRO A 166 -0.87 -10.08 12.55
N ASP A 167 0.01 -9.34 13.21
CA ASP A 167 0.63 -9.70 14.50
C ASP A 167 -0.20 -9.29 15.72
N GLY A 168 -1.39 -8.68 15.51
CA GLY A 168 -2.23 -8.14 16.57
C GLY A 168 -1.69 -6.87 17.23
N GLY A 169 -0.59 -6.30 16.71
CA GLY A 169 0.04 -5.08 17.22
C GLY A 169 -0.78 -3.82 16.99
N LEU A 170 -0.43 -2.77 17.73
CA LEU A 170 -1.01 -1.44 17.53
C LEU A 170 -0.37 -0.75 16.32
N THR A 171 -1.19 -0.03 15.58
CA THR A 171 -0.76 0.81 14.47
C THR A 171 -0.67 2.26 14.95
N HIS A 172 0.46 2.90 14.70
CA HIS A 172 0.77 4.25 15.14
C HIS A 172 0.88 5.24 13.99
N LEU A 173 1.32 4.78 12.81
CA LEU A 173 1.57 5.62 11.66
C LEU A 173 0.69 5.20 10.49
N PHE A 174 -0.04 6.15 9.95
CA PHE A 174 -1.03 5.94 8.91
C PHE A 174 -0.69 6.81 7.71
N VAL A 175 -0.63 6.22 6.51
CA VAL A 175 -0.50 6.97 5.26
C VAL A 175 -1.70 6.68 4.39
N LEU A 176 -2.61 7.65 4.27
CA LEU A 176 -3.70 7.60 3.30
C LEU A 176 -3.12 7.77 1.90
N VAL A 177 -3.55 6.92 0.97
CA VAL A 177 -3.14 6.98 -0.45
C VAL A 177 -4.37 7.18 -1.31
N CYS A 178 -4.46 8.33 -1.98
CA CYS A 178 -5.48 8.63 -2.99
C CYS A 178 -4.79 8.89 -4.33
N CYS A 179 -5.04 8.04 -5.33
CA CYS A 179 -4.47 8.18 -6.68
C CYS A 179 -5.58 8.15 -7.72
N HIS A 180 -5.30 8.68 -8.92
CA HIS A 180 -6.27 8.76 -10.00
C HIS A 180 -6.22 7.55 -10.95
N ASP A 181 -5.13 6.80 -10.95
CA ASP A 181 -4.94 5.64 -11.82
C ASP A 181 -4.25 4.48 -11.08
N GLU A 182 -4.39 3.27 -11.64
CA GLU A 182 -3.84 2.04 -11.06
C GLU A 182 -2.31 2.05 -10.96
N ARG A 183 -1.64 2.68 -11.90
CA ARG A 183 -0.17 2.69 -11.97
C ARG A 183 0.41 3.54 -10.86
N GLY A 184 -0.04 4.79 -10.73
CA GLY A 184 0.36 5.68 -9.64
C GLY A 184 0.01 5.10 -8.28
N HIS A 185 -1.16 4.45 -8.17
CA HIS A 185 -1.59 3.78 -6.96
C HIS A 185 -0.64 2.65 -6.55
N LEU A 186 -0.31 1.73 -7.45
CA LEU A 186 0.64 0.64 -7.16
C LEU A 186 2.05 1.15 -6.89
N GLN A 187 2.49 2.18 -7.60
CA GLN A 187 3.78 2.84 -7.37
C GLN A 187 3.86 3.42 -5.95
N ALA A 188 2.83 4.17 -5.53
CA ALA A 188 2.77 4.76 -4.20
C ALA A 188 2.83 3.67 -3.11
N LEU A 189 2.02 2.62 -3.23
CA LEU A 189 2.02 1.50 -2.29
C LEU A 189 3.35 0.75 -2.24
N ALA A 190 3.99 0.50 -3.39
CA ALA A 190 5.29 -0.16 -3.44
C ALA A 190 6.39 0.69 -2.76
N ARG A 191 6.42 2.00 -2.99
CA ARG A 191 7.35 2.92 -2.32
C ARG A 191 7.13 2.95 -0.81
N LEU A 192 5.89 3.06 -0.37
CA LEU A 192 5.55 3.04 1.06
C LEU A 192 5.94 1.72 1.71
N ALA A 193 5.72 0.59 1.05
CA ALA A 193 6.15 -0.73 1.54
C ALA A 193 7.68 -0.79 1.70
N LEU A 194 8.46 -0.34 0.72
CA LEU A 194 9.92 -0.25 0.80
C LEU A 194 10.41 0.68 1.93
N MET A 195 9.75 1.83 2.09
CA MET A 195 10.07 2.77 3.18
C MET A 195 9.79 2.15 4.55
N SER A 196 8.65 1.47 4.73
CA SER A 196 8.29 0.85 6.00
C SER A 196 9.28 -0.24 6.42
N THR A 197 9.80 -1.04 5.49
CA THR A 197 10.81 -2.07 5.76
C THR A 197 12.16 -1.46 6.14
N ARG A 198 12.55 -0.34 5.56
CA ARG A 198 13.80 0.36 5.85
C ARG A 198 13.80 1.06 7.20
N ILE A 199 12.69 1.72 7.54
CA ILE A 199 12.52 2.42 8.82
C ILE A 199 12.49 1.42 9.98
N PHE A 200 11.91 0.25 9.77
CA PHE A 200 11.72 -0.78 10.79
C PHE A 200 12.64 -2.00 10.62
N ARG A 201 13.87 -1.82 10.14
CA ARG A 201 14.88 -2.86 10.34
C ARG A 201 15.09 -2.96 11.85
N PRO A 202 14.67 -4.06 12.52
CA PRO A 202 15.05 -4.26 13.91
C PRO A 202 16.57 -4.24 13.94
N SER A 203 17.13 -3.38 14.79
CA SER A 203 18.56 -3.36 15.08
C SER A 203 18.93 -4.65 15.84
N PHE A 204 18.80 -5.79 15.17
CA PHE A 204 19.25 -7.08 15.61
C PHE A 204 20.73 -7.24 15.27
N ALA A 205 21.58 -6.47 15.92
CA ALA A 205 22.98 -6.82 16.06
C ALA A 205 23.67 -5.89 17.05
N ARG A 206 23.59 -6.17 18.31
CA ARG A 206 24.70 -6.08 19.27
C ARG A 206 24.21 -6.47 20.67
N SER A 207 23.89 -7.75 20.84
CA SER A 207 24.10 -8.37 22.13
C SER A 207 25.47 -9.05 22.07
N THR A 208 26.49 -8.29 22.36
CA THR A 208 27.80 -8.86 22.75
C THR A 208 27.58 -9.58 24.07
N MET A 209 27.58 -10.90 24.04
CA MET A 209 27.77 -11.71 25.23
C MET A 209 29.11 -11.28 25.90
N PRO A 210 29.14 -10.99 27.20
CA PRO A 210 30.39 -10.84 27.89
C PRO A 210 31.09 -12.21 27.93
N PRO A 211 32.44 -12.24 27.88
CA PRO A 211 33.17 -13.48 27.98
C PRO A 211 32.99 -14.08 29.37
N THR A 212 32.54 -15.31 29.42
CA THR A 212 32.57 -16.14 30.63
C THR A 212 34.00 -16.41 31.01
N ARG A 213 34.35 -16.00 32.26
CA ARG A 213 35.56 -16.49 32.96
C ARG A 213 35.29 -17.89 33.52
#